data_f8c98670ef2c6e141479ad5c23bb9f85
#
_entry.id   f8c98670ef2c6e141479ad5c23bb9f85
#
_cell.length_a   1.000
_cell.length_b   1.000
_cell.length_c   1.000
_cell.angle_alpha   90.00
_cell.angle_beta   90.00
_cell.angle_gamma   90.00
#
_symmetry.space_group_name_H-M   'P 1'
#
loop_
_entity.id
_entity.type
_entity.pdbx_description
1 polymer ?
#
loop_
_entity_poly.entity_id
_entity_poly.type
_entity_poly.pdbx_seq_one_letter_code
_entity_poly.pdbx_strand_id
1 'polypeptide(L)'
;CPDGLAALSAACAVTEALLPEGEDHPAIFHGLAALFGVLDDADVGSAYVKWEMGVLGELGFGLDLAACAATGETENLTYVSPKTGRAVSAAAGKPYHGRLLALPAFLLGPGAAETPAEVVDGLKLTGYFLESHALEGRAGRLAARDRLVDRFQAKK
;
A
#
# COMPACT_ATOMS: atom_id res chain seq x y z
N CYS A 1 -20.53 -4.29 5.88
CA CYS A 1 -19.47 -3.37 6.33
C CYS A 1 -19.11 -2.39 5.20
N PRO A 2 -19.35 -1.08 5.38
CA PRO A 2 -19.06 -0.10 4.32
C PRO A 2 -17.57 -0.04 3.95
N ASP A 3 -16.66 -0.21 4.91
CA ASP A 3 -15.23 -0.24 4.63
C ASP A 3 -14.86 -1.47 3.82
N GLY A 4 -15.47 -2.61 4.15
CA GLY A 4 -15.26 -3.84 3.42
C GLY A 4 -15.70 -3.75 1.96
N LEU A 5 -16.86 -3.14 1.71
CA LEU A 5 -17.35 -2.93 0.34
C LEU A 5 -16.42 -2.01 -0.44
N ALA A 6 -15.96 -0.93 0.20
CA ALA A 6 -15.03 -0.01 -0.44
C ALA A 6 -13.69 -0.70 -0.77
N ALA A 7 -13.19 -1.52 0.16
CA ALA A 7 -11.97 -2.30 -0.06
C ALA A 7 -12.14 -3.33 -1.19
N LEU A 8 -13.27 -4.03 -1.23
CA LEU A 8 -13.58 -4.98 -2.29
C LEU A 8 -13.61 -4.30 -3.66
N SER A 9 -14.32 -3.16 -3.75
CA SER A 9 -14.40 -2.41 -5.00
C SER A 9 -13.04 -1.92 -5.46
N ALA A 10 -12.23 -1.41 -4.53
CA ALA A 10 -10.89 -0.95 -4.83
C ALA A 10 -9.99 -2.10 -5.29
N ALA A 11 -10.04 -3.24 -4.59
CA ALA A 11 -9.24 -4.42 -4.96
C ALA A 11 -9.59 -4.92 -6.36
N CYS A 12 -10.87 -4.97 -6.69
CA CYS A 12 -11.31 -5.37 -8.03
C CYS A 12 -10.82 -4.39 -9.10
N ALA A 13 -10.89 -3.09 -8.83
CA ALA A 13 -10.44 -2.06 -9.77
C ALA A 13 -8.91 -2.14 -9.99
N VAL A 14 -8.14 -2.34 -8.93
CA VAL A 14 -6.69 -2.49 -9.02
C VAL A 14 -6.33 -3.74 -9.81
N THR A 15 -6.96 -4.86 -9.51
CA THR A 15 -6.71 -6.13 -10.20
C THR A 15 -7.00 -5.99 -11.70
N GLU A 16 -8.15 -5.42 -12.04
CA GLU A 16 -8.54 -5.21 -13.43
C GLU A 16 -7.57 -4.30 -14.17
N ALA A 17 -7.10 -3.23 -13.51
CA ALA A 17 -6.19 -2.27 -14.13
C ALA A 17 -4.78 -2.80 -14.33
N LEU A 18 -4.31 -3.68 -13.43
CA LEU A 18 -2.92 -4.12 -13.42
C LEU A 18 -2.67 -5.46 -14.10
N LEU A 19 -3.67 -6.34 -14.17
CA LEU A 19 -3.48 -7.66 -14.72
C LEU A 19 -4.04 -7.73 -16.14
N PRO A 20 -3.16 -7.81 -17.15
CA PRO A 20 -3.62 -8.01 -18.52
C PRO A 20 -4.37 -9.33 -18.66
N GLU A 21 -5.36 -9.35 -19.52
CA GLU A 21 -6.12 -10.54 -19.81
C GLU A 21 -5.21 -11.64 -20.34
N GLY A 22 -5.36 -12.85 -19.80
CA GLY A 22 -4.57 -14.00 -20.22
C GLY A 22 -3.27 -14.23 -19.45
N GLU A 23 -2.87 -13.31 -18.58
CA GLU A 23 -1.72 -13.53 -17.70
C GLU A 23 -2.14 -14.25 -16.41
N ASP A 24 -1.28 -15.12 -15.94
CA ASP A 24 -1.51 -15.90 -14.73
C ASP A 24 -0.69 -15.34 -13.58
N HIS A 25 -1.37 -14.87 -12.53
CA HIS A 25 -0.75 -14.34 -11.33
C HIS A 25 -1.38 -14.98 -10.07
N PRO A 26 -1.09 -16.25 -9.81
CA PRO A 26 -1.76 -16.98 -8.72
C PRO A 26 -1.54 -16.34 -7.35
N ALA A 27 -0.38 -15.74 -7.08
CA ALA A 27 -0.12 -15.10 -5.80
C ALA A 27 -1.05 -13.90 -5.56
N ILE A 28 -1.38 -13.13 -6.61
CA ILE A 28 -2.30 -12.00 -6.51
C ILE A 28 -3.71 -12.52 -6.20
N PHE A 29 -4.15 -13.56 -6.87
CA PHE A 29 -5.48 -14.13 -6.64
C PHE A 29 -5.60 -14.81 -5.28
N HIS A 30 -4.55 -15.46 -4.79
CA HIS A 30 -4.52 -16.01 -3.44
C HIS A 30 -4.62 -14.90 -2.40
N GLY A 31 -3.89 -13.81 -2.60
CA GLY A 31 -3.97 -12.64 -1.73
C GLY A 31 -5.35 -11.98 -1.75
N LEU A 32 -5.98 -11.92 -2.93
CA LEU A 32 -7.31 -11.37 -3.09
C LEU A 32 -8.35 -12.23 -2.33
N ALA A 33 -8.24 -13.55 -2.42
CA ALA A 33 -9.11 -14.47 -1.69
C ALA A 33 -8.96 -14.28 -0.17
N ALA A 34 -7.72 -14.11 0.30
CA ALA A 34 -7.46 -13.84 1.72
C ALA A 34 -8.08 -12.51 2.16
N LEU A 35 -7.99 -11.48 1.32
CA LEU A 35 -8.62 -10.18 1.60
C LEU A 35 -10.13 -10.33 1.70
N PHE A 36 -10.75 -11.10 0.81
CA PHE A 36 -12.19 -11.33 0.85
C PHE A 36 -12.63 -11.98 2.16
N GLY A 37 -11.79 -12.81 2.76
CA GLY A 37 -12.06 -13.44 4.04
C GLY A 37 -12.08 -12.48 5.23
N VAL A 38 -11.57 -11.27 5.08
CA VAL A 38 -11.45 -10.29 6.18
C VAL A 38 -12.21 -8.98 5.90
N LEU A 39 -13.11 -8.97 4.94
CA LEU A 39 -13.84 -7.74 4.56
C LEU A 39 -14.70 -7.17 5.69
N ASP A 40 -15.14 -7.99 6.60
CA ASP A 40 -15.95 -7.55 7.74
C ASP A 40 -15.12 -7.25 8.98
N ASP A 41 -13.81 -7.44 8.92
CA ASP A 41 -12.93 -7.17 10.05
C ASP A 41 -12.69 -5.67 10.23
N ALA A 42 -12.47 -5.27 11.48
CA ALA A 42 -12.12 -3.88 11.81
C ALA A 42 -10.81 -3.44 11.15
N ASP A 43 -9.92 -4.41 10.86
CA ASP A 43 -8.60 -4.16 10.31
C ASP A 43 -8.55 -4.29 8.77
N VAL A 44 -9.69 -4.22 8.10
CA VAL A 44 -9.76 -4.38 6.64
C VAL A 44 -8.87 -3.37 5.89
N GLY A 45 -8.77 -2.15 6.40
CA GLY A 45 -7.89 -1.14 5.78
C GLY A 45 -6.43 -1.56 5.79
N SER A 46 -5.96 -2.10 6.90
CA SER A 46 -4.58 -2.60 7.01
C SER A 46 -4.36 -3.80 6.09
N ALA A 47 -5.31 -4.72 6.06
CA ALA A 47 -5.24 -5.89 5.18
C ALA A 47 -5.20 -5.47 3.72
N TYR A 48 -5.99 -4.47 3.34
CA TYR A 48 -6.02 -3.95 1.98
C TYR A 48 -4.66 -3.36 1.57
N VAL A 49 -4.05 -2.53 2.42
CA VAL A 49 -2.75 -1.93 2.11
C VAL A 49 -1.69 -3.03 1.94
N LYS A 50 -1.69 -4.02 2.84
CA LYS A 50 -0.75 -5.14 2.73
C LYS A 50 -0.97 -5.95 1.46
N TRP A 51 -2.22 -6.10 1.02
CA TRP A 51 -2.52 -6.74 -0.24
C TRP A 51 -1.91 -5.97 -1.42
N GLU A 52 -2.04 -4.63 -1.43
CA GLU A 52 -1.43 -3.80 -2.48
C GLU A 52 0.10 -3.93 -2.46
N MET A 53 0.72 -4.00 -1.29
CA MET A 53 2.16 -4.25 -1.18
C MET A 53 2.55 -5.56 -1.86
N GLY A 54 1.77 -6.60 -1.64
CA GLY A 54 1.98 -7.90 -2.28
C GLY A 54 1.82 -7.85 -3.80
N VAL A 55 0.83 -7.10 -4.27
CA VAL A 55 0.60 -6.90 -5.72
C VAL A 55 1.81 -6.21 -6.36
N LEU A 56 2.30 -5.15 -5.74
CA LEU A 56 3.49 -4.44 -6.24
C LEU A 56 4.69 -5.36 -6.30
N GLY A 57 4.90 -6.18 -5.27
CA GLY A 57 5.99 -7.15 -5.23
C GLY A 57 5.89 -8.18 -6.35
N GLU A 58 4.69 -8.70 -6.59
CA GLU A 58 4.45 -9.70 -7.64
C GLU A 58 4.69 -9.13 -9.04
N LEU A 59 4.41 -7.85 -9.24
CA LEU A 59 4.62 -7.17 -10.52
C LEU A 59 6.06 -6.66 -10.73
N GLY A 60 6.95 -6.87 -9.75
CA GLY A 60 8.34 -6.44 -9.85
C GLY A 60 8.63 -5.03 -9.32
N PHE A 61 7.66 -4.39 -8.68
CA PHE A 61 7.81 -3.05 -8.11
C PHE A 61 7.78 -3.07 -6.58
N GLY A 62 8.21 -4.18 -5.97
CA GLY A 62 8.19 -4.36 -4.53
C GLY A 62 9.05 -3.35 -3.79
N LEU A 63 8.59 -2.99 -2.59
CA LEU A 63 9.32 -2.09 -1.71
C LEU A 63 10.32 -2.88 -0.88
N ASP A 64 11.51 -2.32 -0.67
CA ASP A 64 12.52 -2.90 0.20
C ASP A 64 12.51 -2.17 1.54
N LEU A 65 11.88 -2.77 2.52
CA LEU A 65 11.68 -2.20 3.85
C LEU A 65 12.59 -2.82 4.92
N ALA A 66 13.58 -3.61 4.51
CA ALA A 66 14.42 -4.36 5.45
C ALA A 66 15.42 -3.48 6.21
N ALA A 67 15.95 -2.44 5.55
CA ALA A 67 16.97 -1.59 6.14
C ALA A 67 16.94 -0.20 5.51
N CYS A 68 17.48 0.79 6.23
CA CYS A 68 17.61 2.15 5.73
C CYS A 68 18.56 2.19 4.54
N ALA A 69 18.11 2.79 3.44
CA ALA A 69 18.91 2.94 2.22
C ALA A 69 20.19 3.78 2.44
N ALA A 70 20.14 4.73 3.37
CA ALA A 70 21.24 5.65 3.62
C ALA A 70 22.24 5.13 4.66
N THR A 71 21.77 4.45 5.70
CA THR A 71 22.59 4.09 6.86
C THR A 71 22.72 2.59 7.11
N GLY A 72 21.85 1.78 6.51
CA GLY A 72 21.79 0.35 6.78
C GLY A 72 21.10 -0.04 8.08
N GLU A 73 20.60 0.93 8.84
CA GLU A 73 19.83 0.64 10.07
C GLU A 73 18.62 -0.19 9.78
N THR A 74 18.29 -1.11 10.69
CA THR A 74 17.11 -1.97 10.57
C THR A 74 15.96 -1.50 11.47
N GLU A 75 16.19 -0.50 12.30
CA GLU A 75 15.20 0.08 13.22
C GLU A 75 14.89 1.53 12.86
N ASN A 76 13.80 2.05 13.40
CA ASN A 76 13.37 3.44 13.22
C ASN A 76 13.16 3.79 11.74
N LEU A 77 12.65 2.85 10.96
CA LEU A 77 12.33 3.06 9.56
C LEU A 77 10.97 3.74 9.47
N THR A 78 10.95 5.02 9.10
CA THR A 78 9.74 5.85 9.13
C THR A 78 9.40 6.46 7.78
N TYR A 79 10.25 6.29 6.79
CA TYR A 79 10.04 6.85 5.45
C TYR A 79 10.38 5.84 4.37
N VAL A 80 9.90 6.11 3.17
CA VAL A 80 10.27 5.37 1.95
C VAL A 80 10.68 6.38 0.88
N SER A 81 11.78 6.12 0.21
CA SER A 81 12.21 6.94 -0.92
C SER A 81 11.30 6.71 -2.13
N PRO A 82 10.67 7.76 -2.69
CA PRO A 82 9.84 7.60 -3.89
C PRO A 82 10.64 7.20 -5.13
N LYS A 83 11.95 7.43 -5.12
CA LYS A 83 12.81 7.07 -6.26
C LYS A 83 13.19 5.60 -6.26
N THR A 84 13.46 5.04 -5.08
CA THR A 84 14.04 3.69 -4.97
C THR A 84 13.09 2.66 -4.38
N GLY A 85 12.02 3.08 -3.68
CA GLY A 85 11.14 2.17 -2.95
C GLY A 85 11.81 1.56 -1.72
N ARG A 86 12.94 2.11 -1.25
CA ARG A 86 13.65 1.60 -0.09
C ARG A 86 13.33 2.43 1.16
N ALA A 87 13.32 1.75 2.28
CA ALA A 87 13.06 2.40 3.57
C ALA A 87 14.18 3.39 3.94
N VAL A 88 13.82 4.41 4.69
CA VAL A 88 14.75 5.42 5.22
C VAL A 88 14.45 5.62 6.70
N SER A 89 15.48 5.66 7.53
CA SER A 89 15.31 5.85 8.97
C SER A 89 14.85 7.27 9.31
N ALA A 90 14.29 7.43 10.51
CA ALA A 90 13.82 8.74 10.98
C ALA A 90 14.94 9.78 10.94
N ALA A 91 16.13 9.42 11.42
CA ALA A 91 17.26 10.35 11.47
C ALA A 91 17.76 10.74 10.07
N ALA A 92 17.93 9.75 9.19
CA ALA A 92 18.42 10.00 7.83
C ALA A 92 17.40 10.75 6.98
N GLY A 93 16.10 10.54 7.21
CA GLY A 93 15.03 11.14 6.43
C GLY A 93 14.59 12.51 6.90
N LYS A 94 14.93 12.90 8.14
CA LYS A 94 14.47 14.16 8.72
C LYS A 94 14.74 15.40 7.85
N PRO A 95 15.93 15.58 7.28
CA PRO A 95 16.19 16.73 6.40
C PRO A 95 15.36 16.72 5.10
N TYR A 96 14.85 15.55 4.71
CA TYR A 96 14.16 15.35 3.44
C TYR A 96 12.70 14.96 3.60
N HIS A 97 12.13 15.11 4.79
CA HIS A 97 10.80 14.59 5.10
C HIS A 97 9.70 15.03 4.10
N GLY A 98 9.82 16.22 3.52
CA GLY A 98 8.88 16.71 2.52
C GLY A 98 9.00 16.04 1.15
N ARG A 99 10.06 15.26 0.93
CA ARG A 99 10.35 14.55 -0.34
C ARG A 99 10.24 13.04 -0.19
N LEU A 100 9.93 12.57 1.00
CA LEU A 100 9.83 11.15 1.30
C LEU A 100 8.36 10.79 1.60
N LEU A 101 8.03 9.53 1.37
CA LEU A 101 6.72 8.99 1.70
C LEU A 101 6.75 8.48 3.14
N ALA A 102 5.65 8.64 3.86
CA ALA A 102 5.54 8.09 5.21
C ALA A 102 5.47 6.56 5.15
N LEU A 103 6.16 5.90 6.07
CA LEU A 103 6.14 4.45 6.23
C LEU A 103 5.46 4.11 7.55
N PRO A 104 4.18 3.71 7.53
CA PRO A 104 3.49 3.33 8.75
C PRO A 104 4.07 2.05 9.34
N ALA A 105 4.16 2.00 10.67
CA ALA A 105 4.79 0.88 11.37
C ALA A 105 4.11 -0.48 11.09
N PHE A 106 2.80 -0.50 10.83
CA PHE A 106 2.10 -1.77 10.61
C PHE A 106 2.58 -2.51 9.35
N LEU A 107 3.25 -1.81 8.42
CA LEU A 107 3.80 -2.44 7.22
C LEU A 107 5.15 -3.14 7.47
N LEU A 108 5.74 -2.94 8.65
CA LEU A 108 7.02 -3.55 9.02
C LEU A 108 6.88 -4.87 9.77
N GLY A 109 5.66 -5.32 10.02
CA GLY A 109 5.43 -6.54 10.78
C GLY A 109 4.01 -7.07 10.59
N PRO A 110 3.61 -8.10 11.36
CA PRO A 110 2.32 -8.76 11.19
C PRO A 110 1.12 -8.00 11.78
N GLY A 111 1.35 -6.91 12.50
CA GLY A 111 0.27 -6.17 13.15
C GLY A 111 -0.59 -5.37 12.19
N ALA A 112 -1.62 -4.74 12.73
CA ALA A 112 -2.52 -3.85 12.02
C ALA A 112 -2.25 -2.39 12.41
N ALA A 113 -2.73 -1.46 11.60
CA ALA A 113 -2.68 -0.03 11.92
C ALA A 113 -3.48 0.25 13.21
N GLU A 114 -2.95 1.13 14.02
CA GLU A 114 -3.62 1.55 15.25
C GLU A 114 -4.61 2.70 15.01
N THR A 115 -4.41 3.46 13.94
CA THR A 115 -5.23 4.62 13.62
C THR A 115 -5.60 4.65 12.14
N PRO A 116 -6.72 5.32 11.79
CA PRO A 116 -7.06 5.55 10.38
C PRO A 116 -6.00 6.35 9.62
N ALA A 117 -5.29 7.25 10.31
CA ALA A 117 -4.21 8.03 9.69
C ALA A 117 -3.09 7.14 9.17
N GLU A 118 -2.75 6.07 9.88
CA GLU A 118 -1.74 5.11 9.43
C GLU A 118 -2.20 4.36 8.16
N VAL A 119 -3.49 4.03 8.08
CA VAL A 119 -4.05 3.42 6.88
C VAL A 119 -3.94 4.38 5.69
N VAL A 120 -4.27 5.65 5.90
CA VAL A 120 -4.15 6.68 4.85
C VAL A 120 -2.70 6.80 4.38
N ASP A 121 -1.74 6.83 5.32
CA ASP A 121 -0.33 6.89 4.97
C ASP A 121 0.10 5.66 4.15
N GLY A 122 -0.39 4.50 4.53
CA GLY A 122 -0.16 3.26 3.77
C GLY A 122 -0.74 3.32 2.36
N LEU A 123 -1.96 3.84 2.21
CA LEU A 123 -2.62 4.00 0.91
C LEU A 123 -1.90 5.02 0.04
N LYS A 124 -1.38 6.09 0.62
CA LYS A 124 -0.57 7.07 -0.12
C LYS A 124 0.73 6.45 -0.59
N LEU A 125 1.36 5.65 0.24
CA LEU A 125 2.60 4.96 -0.08
C LEU A 125 2.41 4.01 -1.26
N THR A 126 1.49 3.06 -1.14
CA THR A 126 1.23 2.09 -2.20
C THR A 126 0.68 2.77 -3.45
N GLY A 127 -0.18 3.78 -3.27
CA GLY A 127 -0.75 4.55 -4.38
C GLY A 127 0.30 5.24 -5.23
N TYR A 128 1.31 5.80 -4.61
CA TYR A 128 2.41 6.43 -5.33
C TYR A 128 3.08 5.43 -6.29
N PHE A 129 3.42 4.25 -5.80
CA PHE A 129 4.10 3.25 -6.62
C PHE A 129 3.18 2.61 -7.66
N LEU A 130 1.92 2.43 -7.34
CA LEU A 130 0.94 1.96 -8.33
C LEU A 130 0.82 2.94 -9.49
N GLU A 131 0.66 4.23 -9.21
CA GLU A 131 0.51 5.25 -10.23
C GLU A 131 1.79 5.49 -11.02
N SER A 132 2.94 5.51 -10.35
CA SER A 132 4.21 5.85 -10.98
C SER A 132 4.77 4.73 -11.84
N HIS A 133 4.52 3.48 -11.49
CA HIS A 133 5.21 2.34 -12.12
C HIS A 133 4.26 1.32 -12.74
N ALA A 134 3.16 1.02 -12.09
CA ALA A 134 2.31 -0.08 -12.53
C ALA A 134 1.17 0.35 -13.46
N LEU A 135 0.59 1.53 -13.24
CA LEU A 135 -0.57 2.00 -13.98
C LEU A 135 -0.26 2.85 -15.20
N GLU A 136 0.92 3.45 -15.25
CA GLU A 136 1.39 4.22 -16.40
C GLU A 136 0.33 5.20 -16.97
N GLY A 137 -0.24 6.04 -16.09
CA GLY A 137 -1.21 7.04 -16.52
C GLY A 137 -2.66 6.58 -16.58
N ARG A 138 -2.97 5.36 -16.14
CA ARG A 138 -4.34 4.83 -16.09
C ARG A 138 -5.05 5.14 -14.77
N ALA A 139 -4.65 6.22 -14.11
CA ALA A 139 -5.16 6.59 -12.79
C ALA A 139 -6.67 6.78 -12.74
N GLY A 140 -7.29 7.22 -13.84
CA GLY A 140 -8.74 7.40 -13.91
C GLY A 140 -9.55 6.14 -13.66
N ARG A 141 -8.93 4.96 -13.81
CA ARG A 141 -9.60 3.67 -13.55
C ARG A 141 -9.68 3.32 -12.07
N LEU A 142 -9.04 4.11 -11.22
CA LEU A 142 -8.95 3.85 -9.80
C LEU A 142 -9.92 4.67 -8.96
N ALA A 143 -11.04 5.10 -9.52
CA ALA A 143 -12.06 5.84 -8.76
C ALA A 143 -12.52 5.10 -7.51
N ALA A 144 -12.65 3.76 -7.58
CA ALA A 144 -13.03 2.96 -6.43
C ALA A 144 -11.96 2.99 -5.32
N ARG A 145 -10.69 3.05 -5.70
CA ARG A 145 -9.59 3.18 -4.76
C ARG A 145 -9.58 4.56 -4.11
N ASP A 146 -9.83 5.60 -4.88
CA ASP A 146 -9.92 6.96 -4.36
C ASP A 146 -11.04 7.07 -3.32
N ARG A 147 -12.17 6.41 -3.56
CA ARG A 147 -13.27 6.34 -2.58
C ARG A 147 -12.85 5.66 -1.29
N LEU A 148 -12.03 4.62 -1.37
CA LEU A 148 -11.50 3.95 -0.17
C LEU A 148 -10.59 4.90 0.62
N VAL A 149 -9.69 5.60 -0.07
CA VAL A 149 -8.81 6.60 0.56
C VAL A 149 -9.66 7.66 1.26
N ASP A 150 -10.67 8.19 0.60
CA ASP A 150 -11.56 9.22 1.15
C ASP A 150 -12.27 8.74 2.41
N ARG A 151 -12.70 7.47 2.45
CA ARG A 151 -13.36 6.91 3.64
C ARG A 151 -12.43 6.93 4.86
N PHE A 152 -11.18 6.52 4.71
CA PHE A 152 -10.22 6.54 5.82
C PHE A 152 -9.76 7.94 6.14
N GLN A 153 -9.64 8.82 5.16
CA GLN A 153 -9.32 10.22 5.36
C GLN A 153 -10.38 10.90 6.25
N ALA A 154 -11.64 10.59 6.04
CA ALA A 154 -12.75 11.14 6.82
C ALA A 154 -12.75 10.67 8.28
N LYS A 155 -12.06 9.59 8.60
CA LYS A 155 -11.97 9.04 9.97
C LYS A 155 -10.85 9.64 10.81
N LYS A 156 -9.96 10.39 10.18
CA LYS A 156 -8.79 10.97 10.86
C LYS A 156 -9.18 11.99 11.91
#